data_4b0732cf56a4d06c7ff78191454662c6
#
_entry.id   4b0732cf56a4d06c7ff78191454662c6
#
_cell.length_a   1.000
_cell.length_b   1.000
_cell.length_c   1.000
_cell.angle_alpha   90.00
_cell.angle_beta   90.00
_cell.angle_gamma   90.00
#
_symmetry.space_group_name_H-M   'P 1'
#
loop_
_entity.id
_entity.type
_entity.pdbx_description
1 polymer ?
#
loop_
_entity_poly.entity_id
_entity_poly.type
_entity_poly.pdbx_seq_one_letter_code
_entity_poly.pdbx_strand_id
1 'polypeptide(L)'
;MNWEIKNLMCDIKVIKQKINDVATKHAWFVENRFIKNELETKRERINFSASYLEHRIQNEHTVELLHLYLKELDELIQKFHEIEKASSDISLATESDDVQKLKITE
;
A
#
# COMPACT_ATOMS: atom_id res chain seq x y z
N MET A 1 -23.69 -2.42 2.09
CA MET A 1 -22.43 -1.67 2.27
C MET A 1 -22.46 -0.42 1.41
N ASN A 2 -22.02 0.70 1.97
CA ASN A 2 -21.90 1.96 1.27
C ASN A 2 -21.01 1.82 0.02
N TRP A 3 -21.42 2.40 -1.11
CA TRP A 3 -20.64 2.34 -2.35
C TRP A 3 -19.27 3.00 -2.23
N GLU A 4 -19.12 4.01 -1.36
CA GLU A 4 -17.84 4.65 -1.09
C GLU A 4 -16.85 3.66 -0.45
N ILE A 5 -17.30 2.87 0.52
CA ILE A 5 -16.50 1.83 1.16
C ILE A 5 -16.14 0.74 0.15
N LYS A 6 -17.10 0.38 -0.71
CA LYS A 6 -16.87 -0.63 -1.76
C LYS A 6 -15.80 -0.16 -2.76
N ASN A 7 -15.87 1.10 -3.20
CA ASN A 7 -14.86 1.69 -4.08
C ASN A 7 -13.49 1.76 -3.41
N LEU A 8 -13.47 2.14 -2.13
CA LEU A 8 -12.24 2.20 -1.35
C LEU A 8 -11.57 0.81 -1.25
N MET A 9 -12.38 -0.24 -1.02
CA MET A 9 -11.86 -1.60 -1.00
C MET A 9 -11.31 -2.04 -2.35
N CYS A 10 -11.93 -1.62 -3.45
CA CYS A 10 -11.41 -1.88 -4.79
C CYS A 10 -10.04 -1.19 -4.99
N ASP A 11 -9.92 0.06 -4.57
CA ASP A 11 -8.68 0.81 -4.65
C ASP A 11 -7.57 0.16 -3.81
N ILE A 12 -7.89 -0.32 -2.62
CA ILE A 12 -6.95 -1.04 -1.76
C ILE A 12 -6.46 -2.32 -2.45
N LYS A 13 -7.35 -3.05 -3.11
CA LYS A 13 -6.98 -4.26 -3.86
C LYS A 13 -6.02 -3.94 -5.00
N VAL A 14 -6.22 -2.81 -5.69
CA VAL A 14 -5.33 -2.36 -6.76
C VAL A 14 -3.94 -2.06 -6.19
N ILE A 15 -3.86 -1.33 -5.08
CA ILE A 15 -2.58 -1.02 -4.43
C ILE A 15 -1.88 -2.30 -3.97
N LYS A 16 -2.63 -3.23 -3.38
CA LYS A 16 -2.08 -4.53 -2.98
C LYS A 16 -1.46 -5.26 -4.17
N GLN A 17 -2.14 -5.26 -5.31
CA GLN A 17 -1.62 -5.91 -6.52
C GLN A 17 -0.35 -5.23 -7.02
N LYS A 18 -0.29 -3.91 -7.01
CA LYS A 18 0.90 -3.14 -7.39
C LYS A 18 2.10 -3.46 -6.49
N ILE A 19 1.87 -3.53 -5.18
CA ILE A 19 2.92 -3.90 -4.21
C ILE A 19 3.40 -5.33 -4.48
N ASN A 20 2.47 -6.25 -4.72
CA ASN A 20 2.80 -7.63 -5.03
C ASN A 20 3.64 -7.74 -6.31
N ASP A 21 3.31 -6.95 -7.34
CA ASP A 21 4.06 -6.92 -8.60
C ASP A 21 5.50 -6.45 -8.39
N VAL A 22 5.68 -5.40 -7.59
CA VAL A 22 7.01 -4.89 -7.26
C VAL A 22 7.81 -5.94 -6.48
N ALA A 23 7.17 -6.57 -5.48
CA ALA A 23 7.82 -7.61 -4.68
C ALA A 23 8.25 -8.80 -5.55
N THR A 24 7.38 -9.24 -6.46
CA THR A 24 7.66 -10.36 -7.36
C THR A 24 8.82 -10.03 -8.30
N LYS A 25 8.82 -8.86 -8.91
CA LYS A 25 9.90 -8.42 -9.80
C LYS A 25 11.21 -8.29 -9.05
N HIS A 26 11.19 -7.79 -7.84
CA HIS A 26 12.38 -7.66 -7.03
C HIS A 26 12.92 -9.03 -6.61
N ALA A 27 12.04 -9.98 -6.28
CA ALA A 27 12.43 -11.35 -5.98
C ALA A 27 13.15 -12.00 -7.17
N TRP A 28 12.65 -11.82 -8.39
CA TRP A 28 13.30 -12.31 -9.59
C TRP A 28 14.67 -11.67 -9.78
N PHE A 29 14.79 -10.39 -9.54
CA PHE A 29 16.06 -9.67 -9.61
C PHE A 29 17.07 -10.27 -8.62
N VAL A 30 16.66 -10.48 -7.37
CA VAL A 30 17.52 -11.07 -6.34
C VAL A 30 17.95 -12.49 -6.73
N GLU A 31 17.02 -13.33 -7.16
CA GLU A 31 17.30 -14.69 -7.58
C GLU A 31 18.29 -14.78 -8.75
N ASN A 32 18.18 -13.86 -9.72
CA ASN A 32 19.01 -13.85 -10.91
C ASN A 32 20.38 -13.22 -10.70
N ARG A 33 20.48 -12.25 -9.77
CA ARG A 33 21.72 -11.49 -9.57
C ARG A 33 22.51 -11.94 -8.35
N PHE A 34 21.86 -12.49 -7.36
CA PHE A 34 22.46 -12.93 -6.10
C PHE A 34 22.27 -14.45 -5.94
N ILE A 35 22.84 -15.20 -6.90
CA ILE A 35 22.66 -16.66 -6.97
C ILE A 35 23.34 -17.36 -5.79
N LYS A 36 24.49 -16.84 -5.35
CA LYS A 36 25.29 -17.40 -4.25
C LYS A 36 25.23 -16.48 -3.03
N ASN A 37 25.40 -17.07 -1.85
CA ASN A 37 25.49 -16.30 -0.60
C ASN A 37 26.74 -15.42 -0.55
N GLU A 38 27.83 -15.86 -1.17
CA GLU A 38 29.09 -15.14 -1.17
C GLU A 38 29.75 -15.19 -2.55
N LEU A 39 30.52 -14.15 -2.86
CA LEU A 39 31.35 -14.12 -4.06
C LEU A 39 32.67 -14.84 -3.76
N GLU A 40 32.87 -15.99 -4.37
CA GLU A 40 34.00 -16.87 -4.07
C GLU A 40 35.22 -16.62 -4.95
N THR A 41 35.01 -16.27 -6.22
CA THR A 41 36.09 -16.09 -7.18
C THR A 41 36.38 -14.64 -7.50
N LYS A 42 37.58 -14.36 -7.98
CA LYS A 42 37.95 -13.03 -8.46
C LYS A 42 37.07 -12.58 -9.62
N ARG A 43 36.75 -13.52 -10.53
CA ARG A 43 35.86 -13.22 -11.67
C ARG A 43 34.46 -12.80 -11.21
N GLU A 44 33.91 -13.49 -10.23
CA GLU A 44 32.61 -13.14 -9.65
C GLU A 44 32.63 -11.73 -9.06
N ARG A 45 33.70 -11.38 -8.33
CA ARG A 45 33.85 -10.06 -7.74
C ARG A 45 33.96 -8.97 -8.80
N ILE A 46 34.74 -9.23 -9.88
CA ILE A 46 34.87 -8.28 -10.99
C ILE A 46 33.53 -8.08 -11.68
N ASN A 47 32.79 -9.15 -11.98
CA ASN A 47 31.50 -9.07 -12.62
C ASN A 47 30.50 -8.32 -11.77
N PHE A 48 30.47 -8.57 -10.47
CA PHE A 48 29.62 -7.84 -9.55
C PHE A 48 29.95 -6.35 -9.51
N SER A 49 31.24 -6.01 -9.44
CA SER A 49 31.69 -4.62 -9.44
C SER A 49 31.27 -3.89 -10.72
N ALA A 50 31.36 -4.56 -11.88
CA ALA A 50 30.96 -3.99 -13.16
C ALA A 50 29.45 -3.69 -13.22
N SER A 51 28.62 -4.49 -12.53
CA SER A 51 27.16 -4.32 -12.51
C SER A 51 26.65 -3.60 -11.27
N TYR A 52 27.53 -3.11 -10.41
CA TYR A 52 27.15 -2.46 -9.15
C TYR A 52 26.18 -1.29 -9.35
N LEU A 53 26.46 -0.42 -10.31
CA LEU A 53 25.60 0.74 -10.58
C LEU A 53 24.20 0.30 -11.02
N GLU A 54 24.10 -0.71 -11.88
CA GLU A 54 22.81 -1.24 -12.32
C GLU A 54 22.02 -1.82 -11.15
N HIS A 55 22.69 -2.56 -10.27
CA HIS A 55 22.06 -3.11 -9.07
C HIS A 55 21.56 -2.01 -8.14
N ARG A 56 22.36 -0.97 -7.96
CA ARG A 56 22.00 0.16 -7.13
C ARG A 56 20.77 0.89 -7.67
N ILE A 57 20.76 1.17 -8.97
CA ILE A 57 19.62 1.83 -9.64
C ILE A 57 18.36 0.99 -9.50
N GLN A 58 18.46 -0.32 -9.74
CA GLN A 58 17.31 -1.22 -9.61
C GLN A 58 16.75 -1.23 -8.19
N ASN A 59 17.62 -1.30 -7.19
CA ASN A 59 17.20 -1.27 -5.79
C ASN A 59 16.56 0.07 -5.42
N GLU A 60 17.13 1.18 -5.88
CA GLU A 60 16.56 2.51 -5.64
C GLU A 60 15.16 2.65 -6.25
N HIS A 61 14.97 2.17 -7.49
CA HIS A 61 13.66 2.18 -8.14
C HIS A 61 12.63 1.36 -7.35
N THR A 62 13.04 0.20 -6.87
CA THR A 62 12.15 -0.65 -6.06
C THR A 62 11.70 0.08 -4.79
N VAL A 63 12.64 0.72 -4.09
CA VAL A 63 12.34 1.47 -2.87
C VAL A 63 11.43 2.65 -3.17
N GLU A 64 11.69 3.40 -4.23
CA GLU A 64 10.88 4.54 -4.65
C GLU A 64 9.44 4.13 -4.95
N LEU A 65 9.25 3.03 -5.67
CA LEU A 65 7.92 2.49 -5.99
C LEU A 65 7.19 2.05 -4.72
N LEU A 66 7.88 1.38 -3.81
CA LEU A 66 7.27 0.95 -2.55
C LEU A 66 6.85 2.16 -1.70
N HIS A 67 7.67 3.20 -1.64
CA HIS A 67 7.32 4.43 -0.92
C HIS A 67 6.10 5.11 -1.55
N LEU A 68 6.04 5.17 -2.88
CA LEU A 68 4.90 5.73 -3.60
C LEU A 68 3.61 4.97 -3.27
N TYR A 69 3.64 3.65 -3.33
CA TYR A 69 2.46 2.82 -3.05
C TYR A 69 2.06 2.87 -1.58
N LEU A 70 3.02 2.97 -0.65
CA LEU A 70 2.71 3.16 0.77
C LEU A 70 2.02 4.50 1.01
N LYS A 71 2.45 5.55 0.31
CA LYS A 71 1.80 6.85 0.39
C LYS A 71 0.36 6.78 -0.12
N GLU A 72 0.13 6.12 -1.26
CA GLU A 72 -1.21 5.92 -1.80
C GLU A 72 -2.09 5.14 -0.82
N LEU A 73 -1.52 4.11 -0.19
CA LEU A 73 -2.23 3.31 0.81
C LEU A 73 -2.61 4.17 2.02
N ASP A 74 -1.70 5.01 2.50
CA ASP A 74 -1.98 5.93 3.62
C ASP A 74 -3.13 6.88 3.29
N GLU A 75 -3.18 7.39 2.06
CA GLU A 75 -4.26 8.24 1.60
C GLU A 75 -5.61 7.51 1.60
N LEU A 76 -5.62 6.23 1.21
CA LEU A 76 -6.84 5.41 1.24
C LEU A 76 -7.27 5.12 2.67
N ILE A 77 -6.34 4.86 3.58
CA ILE A 77 -6.62 4.67 5.00
C ILE A 77 -7.24 5.94 5.59
N GLN A 78 -6.71 7.10 5.24
CA GLN A 78 -7.24 8.39 5.68
C GLN A 78 -8.68 8.60 5.17
N LYS A 79 -8.95 8.26 3.92
CA LYS A 79 -10.31 8.31 3.36
C LYS A 79 -11.26 7.39 4.13
N PHE A 80 -10.81 6.20 4.49
CA PHE A 80 -11.61 5.27 5.28
C PHE A 80 -11.98 5.87 6.63
N HIS A 81 -11.03 6.49 7.33
CA HIS A 81 -11.30 7.16 8.60
C HIS A 81 -12.27 8.31 8.45
N GLU A 82 -12.19 9.08 7.37
CA GLU A 82 -13.13 10.16 7.09
C GLU A 82 -14.55 9.63 6.87
N ILE A 83 -14.69 8.54 6.12
CA ILE A 83 -15.98 7.88 5.88
C ILE A 83 -16.56 7.33 7.19
N GLU A 84 -15.73 6.68 7.99
CA GLU A 84 -16.10 6.14 9.29
C GLU A 84 -16.59 7.24 10.23
N LYS A 85 -15.88 8.36 10.28
CA LYS A 85 -16.25 9.52 11.07
C LYS A 85 -17.58 10.11 10.62
N ALA A 86 -17.76 10.29 9.32
CA ALA A 86 -19.00 10.81 8.76
C ALA A 86 -20.19 9.90 9.10
N SER A 87 -20.01 8.59 9.02
CA SER A 87 -21.05 7.62 9.38
C SER A 87 -21.42 7.72 10.86
N SER A 88 -20.43 7.86 11.75
CA SER A 88 -20.67 8.05 13.19
C SER A 88 -21.44 9.33 13.47
N ASP A 89 -21.05 10.43 12.83
CA ASP A 89 -21.74 11.73 13.00
C ASP A 89 -23.19 11.67 12.53
N ILE A 90 -23.46 11.00 11.42
CA ILE A 90 -24.81 10.79 10.91
C ILE A 90 -25.64 9.94 11.88
N SER A 91 -25.07 8.86 12.42
CA SER A 91 -25.75 8.01 13.39
C SER A 91 -26.14 8.77 14.66
N LEU A 92 -25.24 9.60 15.19
CA LEU A 92 -25.50 10.43 16.36
C LEU A 92 -26.60 11.45 16.08
N ALA A 93 -26.61 12.09 14.93
CA ALA A 93 -27.65 13.03 14.53
C ALA A 93 -29.02 12.34 14.42
N THR A 94 -29.06 11.14 13.85
CA THR A 94 -30.27 10.34 13.72
C THR A 94 -30.83 9.95 15.09
N GLU A 95 -30.01 9.52 16.01
CA GLU A 95 -30.41 9.19 17.39
C GLU A 95 -31.01 10.41 18.12
N SER A 96 -30.36 11.56 17.96
CA SER A 96 -30.87 12.82 18.56
C SER A 96 -32.25 13.20 18.01
N ASP A 97 -32.43 13.07 16.71
CA ASP A 97 -33.73 13.37 16.07
C ASP A 97 -34.82 12.43 16.55
N ASP A 98 -34.53 11.13 16.70
CA ASP A 98 -35.47 10.14 17.20
C ASP A 98 -35.90 10.45 18.65
N VAL A 99 -34.95 10.83 19.49
CA VAL A 99 -35.24 11.23 20.88
C VAL A 99 -36.11 12.47 20.92
N GLN A 100 -35.87 13.46 20.07
CA GLN A 100 -36.70 14.66 19.98
C GLN A 100 -38.13 14.34 19.55
N LYS A 101 -38.28 13.45 18.57
CA LYS A 101 -39.62 13.00 18.11
C LYS A 101 -40.40 12.34 19.23
N LEU A 102 -39.77 11.48 20.02
CA LEU A 102 -40.43 10.85 21.17
C LEU A 102 -40.87 11.85 22.20
N LYS A 103 -40.10 12.88 22.48
CA LYS A 103 -40.48 13.96 23.41
C LYS A 103 -41.66 14.76 22.90
N ILE A 104 -41.76 15.00 21.61
CA ILE A 104 -42.86 15.76 21.01
C ILE A 104 -44.19 15.00 21.05
N THR A 105 -44.14 13.65 20.92
CA THR A 105 -45.33 12.80 20.91
C THR A 105 -45.88 12.52 22.30
N GLU A 106 -45.13 12.76 23.34
CA GLU A 106 -45.61 12.64 24.72
C GLU A 106 -46.36 13.89 25.16
#